data_3fe3993fcfe1385f33260a97bea3cea8
#
_entry.id   3fe3993fcfe1385f33260a97bea3cea8
#
_cell.length_a   1.000
_cell.length_b   1.000
_cell.length_c   1.000
_cell.angle_alpha   90.00
_cell.angle_beta   90.00
_cell.angle_gamma   90.00
#
_symmetry.space_group_name_H-M   'P 1'
#
loop_
_entity.id
_entity.type
_entity.pdbx_description
1 polymer ?
#
loop_
_entity_poly.entity_id
_entity_poly.type
_entity_poly.pdbx_seq_one_letter_code
_entity_poly.pdbx_strand_id
1 'polypeptide(L)'
;EEVVRYGKKLQELGARNVLISMAGEGAVLVAEDGRVYDTPAPKGVLVNAVGSGDSMVAGFTAGWIEKKDNRHAFYMGVASGSASAFSEYLATKDEIMDLYSKIV
;
A
#
# COMPACT_ATOMS: atom_id res chain seq x y z
N GLU A 1 1.59 -12.86 13.67
CA GLU A 1 2.82 -12.51 12.96
C GLU A 1 3.56 -11.33 13.54
N GLU A 2 4.84 -11.32 13.27
CA GLU A 2 5.73 -10.32 13.84
C GLU A 2 5.45 -8.91 13.29
N VAL A 3 5.21 -8.81 11.98
CA VAL A 3 4.90 -7.53 11.34
C VAL A 3 3.64 -6.91 11.90
N VAL A 4 2.59 -7.72 12.07
CA VAL A 4 1.33 -7.24 12.67
C VAL A 4 1.55 -6.80 14.11
N ARG A 5 2.36 -7.55 14.85
CA ARG A 5 2.67 -7.19 16.24
C ARG A 5 3.37 -5.83 16.35
N TYR A 6 4.33 -5.56 15.48
CA TYR A 6 4.98 -4.27 15.44
C TYR A 6 4.02 -3.15 15.03
N GLY A 7 3.13 -3.43 14.07
CA GLY A 7 2.12 -2.48 13.66
C GLY A 7 1.20 -2.10 14.82
N LYS A 8 0.74 -3.09 15.59
CA LYS A 8 -0.09 -2.84 16.77
C LYS A 8 0.66 -2.06 17.83
N LYS A 9 1.96 -2.32 17.99
CA LYS A 9 2.78 -1.56 18.94
C LYS A 9 2.87 -0.10 18.54
N LEU A 10 3.01 0.19 17.24
CA LEU A 10 3.02 1.56 16.75
C LEU A 10 1.67 2.24 16.99
N GLN A 11 0.56 1.51 16.91
CA GLN A 11 -0.74 2.05 17.27
C GLN A 11 -0.81 2.44 18.74
N GLU A 12 -0.23 1.63 19.62
CA GLU A 12 -0.15 1.96 21.05
C GLU A 12 0.64 3.24 21.30
N LEU A 13 1.58 3.55 20.41
CA LEU A 13 2.38 4.77 20.51
C LEU A 13 1.69 5.98 19.88
N GLY A 14 0.50 5.82 19.32
CA GLY A 14 -0.31 6.92 18.82
C GLY A 14 -0.70 6.88 17.36
N ALA A 15 -0.13 5.97 16.56
CA ALA A 15 -0.52 5.86 15.17
C ALA A 15 -1.91 5.23 15.06
N ARG A 16 -2.77 5.78 14.20
CA ARG A 16 -4.11 5.23 14.01
C ARG A 16 -4.11 4.06 13.05
N ASN A 17 -3.56 4.25 11.88
CA ASN A 17 -3.41 3.21 10.88
C ASN A 17 -1.93 3.03 10.59
N VAL A 18 -1.48 1.79 10.46
CA VAL A 18 -0.09 1.49 10.18
C VAL A 18 0.00 0.70 8.88
N LEU A 19 0.65 1.30 7.90
CA LEU A 19 0.86 0.69 6.58
C LEU A 19 2.33 0.28 6.48
N ILE A 20 2.57 -1.01 6.31
CA ILE A 20 3.92 -1.57 6.28
C ILE A 20 4.18 -2.20 4.93
N SER A 21 5.20 -1.70 4.25
CA SER A 21 5.66 -2.26 2.99
C SER A 21 6.76 -3.29 3.27
N MET A 22 6.66 -4.44 2.63
CA MET A 22 7.61 -5.55 2.81
C MET A 22 8.30 -5.88 1.49
N ALA A 23 8.51 -4.90 0.64
CA ALA A 23 9.16 -5.05 -0.67
C ALA A 23 8.51 -6.17 -1.49
N GLY A 24 9.27 -7.17 -1.94
CA GLY A 24 8.74 -8.26 -2.75
C GLY A 24 7.76 -9.17 -2.05
N GLU A 25 7.58 -9.04 -0.75
CA GLU A 25 6.64 -9.85 0.02
C GLU A 25 5.26 -9.21 0.17
N GLY A 26 5.08 -7.99 -0.37
CA GLY A 26 3.80 -7.31 -0.34
C GLY A 26 3.71 -6.25 0.73
N ALA A 27 2.52 -6.07 1.29
CA ALA A 27 2.26 -5.04 2.28
C ALA A 27 1.19 -5.47 3.28
N VAL A 28 1.20 -4.84 4.44
CA VAL A 28 0.23 -5.09 5.51
C VAL A 28 -0.30 -3.75 6.00
N LEU A 29 -1.61 -3.66 6.21
CA LEU A 29 -2.25 -2.54 6.87
C LEU A 29 -2.83 -3.01 8.20
N VAL A 30 -2.42 -2.39 9.30
CA VAL A 30 -3.07 -2.56 10.59
C VAL A 30 -3.96 -1.35 10.80
N ALA A 31 -5.26 -1.55 10.68
CA ALA A 31 -6.22 -0.45 10.70
C ALA A 31 -6.61 -0.06 12.12
N GLU A 32 -7.08 1.16 12.25
CA GLU A 32 -7.52 1.73 13.54
C GLU A 32 -8.62 0.90 14.20
N ASP A 33 -9.49 0.29 13.40
CA ASP A 33 -10.61 -0.51 13.90
C ASP A 33 -10.21 -1.93 14.34
N GLY A 34 -8.92 -2.23 14.32
CA GLY A 34 -8.39 -3.54 14.72
C GLY A 34 -8.27 -4.54 13.58
N ARG A 35 -8.78 -4.23 12.41
CA ARG A 35 -8.68 -5.12 11.26
C ARG A 35 -7.27 -5.10 10.67
N VAL A 36 -6.86 -6.23 10.12
CA VAL A 36 -5.57 -6.38 9.47
C VAL A 36 -5.84 -6.80 8.03
N TYR A 37 -5.22 -6.07 7.10
CA TYR A 37 -5.30 -6.37 5.67
C TYR A 37 -3.90 -6.69 5.18
N ASP A 38 -3.77 -7.69 4.33
CA ASP A 38 -2.50 -7.99 3.69
C ASP A 38 -2.71 -8.32 2.23
N THR A 39 -1.65 -8.17 1.45
CA THR A 39 -1.66 -8.55 0.04
C THR A 39 -0.23 -8.88 -0.38
N PRO A 40 -0.05 -9.91 -1.21
CA PRO A 40 1.26 -10.15 -1.80
C PRO A 40 1.62 -9.03 -2.78
N ALA A 41 2.91 -8.89 -3.08
CA ALA A 41 3.35 -7.93 -4.07
C ALA A 41 2.79 -8.32 -5.44
N PRO A 42 2.22 -7.36 -6.21
CA PRO A 42 1.85 -7.63 -7.59
C PRO A 42 3.07 -8.06 -8.39
N LYS A 43 2.87 -8.95 -9.35
CA LYS A 43 3.96 -9.40 -10.21
C LYS A 43 4.31 -8.33 -11.23
N GLY A 44 5.61 -8.12 -11.43
CA GLY A 44 6.11 -7.17 -12.40
C GLY A 44 7.63 -7.09 -12.34
N VAL A 45 8.21 -6.37 -13.26
CA VAL A 45 9.66 -6.19 -13.31
C VAL A 45 10.02 -4.91 -12.58
N LEU A 46 10.85 -5.04 -11.54
CA LEU A 46 11.33 -3.88 -10.80
C LEU A 46 12.25 -3.06 -11.71
N VAL A 47 11.84 -1.84 -12.01
CA VAL A 47 12.61 -0.91 -12.84
C VAL A 47 13.23 0.19 -11.96
N ASN A 48 12.44 0.75 -11.06
CA ASN A 48 12.90 1.86 -10.23
C ASN A 48 12.11 1.88 -8.91
N ALA A 49 12.80 1.60 -7.82
CA ALA A 49 12.17 1.61 -6.50
C ALA A 49 12.12 3.00 -5.86
N VAL A 50 12.81 3.99 -6.45
CA VAL A 50 12.84 5.35 -5.90
C VAL A 50 11.44 5.97 -5.99
N GLY A 51 10.95 6.44 -4.86
CA GLY A 51 9.64 7.07 -4.79
C GLY A 51 8.46 6.12 -4.70
N SER A 52 8.68 4.79 -4.74
CA SER A 52 7.57 3.84 -4.65
C SER A 52 6.87 3.91 -3.29
N GLY A 53 7.63 4.11 -2.21
CA GLY A 53 7.06 4.28 -0.87
C GLY A 53 6.21 5.54 -0.77
N ASP A 54 6.69 6.65 -1.34
CA ASP A 54 5.94 7.91 -1.37
C ASP A 54 4.66 7.75 -2.19
N SER A 55 4.74 7.05 -3.32
CA SER A 55 3.57 6.76 -4.15
C SER A 55 2.55 5.91 -3.41
N MET A 56 3.00 4.96 -2.58
CA MET A 56 2.09 4.14 -1.77
C MET A 56 1.33 5.00 -0.77
N VAL A 57 2.01 5.92 -0.08
CA VAL A 57 1.37 6.82 0.87
C VAL A 57 0.36 7.71 0.16
N ALA A 58 0.73 8.27 -0.98
CA ALA A 58 -0.16 9.13 -1.77
C ALA A 58 -1.39 8.36 -2.24
N GLY A 59 -1.20 7.13 -2.75
CA GLY A 59 -2.30 6.30 -3.20
C GLY A 59 -3.25 5.90 -2.07
N PHE A 60 -2.70 5.58 -0.91
CA PHE A 60 -3.51 5.28 0.28
C PHE A 60 -4.36 6.49 0.67
N THR A 61 -3.74 7.66 0.74
CA THR A 61 -4.43 8.90 1.12
C THR A 61 -5.54 9.23 0.13
N ALA A 62 -5.25 9.16 -1.17
CA ALA A 62 -6.24 9.43 -2.20
C ALA A 62 -7.42 8.44 -2.12
N GLY A 63 -7.12 7.17 -1.96
CA GLY A 63 -8.16 6.14 -1.83
C GLY A 63 -9.02 6.33 -0.59
N TRP A 64 -8.42 6.74 0.52
CA TRP A 64 -9.17 7.04 1.75
C TRP A 64 -10.10 8.24 1.55
N ILE A 65 -9.61 9.31 0.93
CA ILE A 65 -10.43 10.49 0.66
C ILE A 65 -11.60 10.12 -0.25
N GLU A 66 -11.36 9.26 -1.23
CA GLU A 66 -12.37 8.87 -2.20
C GLU A 66 -13.53 8.08 -1.57
N LYS A 67 -13.23 7.09 -0.73
CA LYS A 67 -14.25 6.17 -0.23
C LYS A 67 -14.32 6.03 1.28
N LYS A 68 -13.41 6.61 2.02
CA LYS A 68 -13.32 6.46 3.49
C LYS A 68 -13.29 4.98 3.91
N ASP A 69 -12.66 4.14 3.12
CA ASP A 69 -12.61 2.70 3.32
C ASP A 69 -11.14 2.27 3.35
N ASN A 70 -10.72 1.68 4.46
CA ASN A 70 -9.34 1.25 4.65
C ASN A 70 -8.92 0.20 3.63
N ARG A 71 -9.81 -0.72 3.27
CA ARG A 71 -9.49 -1.75 2.29
C ARG A 71 -9.20 -1.14 0.92
N HIS A 72 -10.06 -0.25 0.47
CA HIS A 72 -9.87 0.45 -0.80
C HIS A 72 -8.58 1.27 -0.78
N ALA A 73 -8.37 2.03 0.31
CA ALA A 73 -7.17 2.84 0.47
C ALA A 73 -5.91 1.98 0.44
N PHE A 74 -5.94 0.83 1.11
CA PHE A 74 -4.82 -0.09 1.15
C PHE A 74 -4.46 -0.59 -0.25
N TYR A 75 -5.45 -1.07 -1.00
CA TYR A 75 -5.19 -1.58 -2.34
C TYR A 75 -4.77 -0.47 -3.31
N MET A 76 -5.31 0.74 -3.17
CA MET A 76 -4.85 1.88 -3.96
C MET A 76 -3.39 2.23 -3.66
N GLY A 77 -3.01 2.16 -2.38
CA GLY A 77 -1.63 2.39 -1.98
C GLY A 77 -0.68 1.37 -2.56
N VAL A 78 -1.02 0.09 -2.46
CA VAL A 78 -0.20 -0.99 -2.99
C VAL A 78 -0.07 -0.88 -4.51
N ALA A 79 -1.18 -0.60 -5.20
CA ALA A 79 -1.16 -0.43 -6.66
C ALA A 79 -0.28 0.74 -7.07
N SER A 80 -0.38 1.88 -6.35
CA SER A 80 0.41 3.08 -6.66
C SER A 80 1.90 2.85 -6.46
N GLY A 81 2.27 2.26 -5.33
CA GLY A 81 3.68 1.97 -5.03
C GLY A 81 4.26 0.96 -6.00
N SER A 82 3.52 -0.10 -6.29
CA SER A 82 3.99 -1.16 -7.18
C SER A 82 4.09 -0.66 -8.63
N ALA A 83 3.10 0.08 -9.10
CA ALA A 83 3.13 0.65 -10.45
C ALA A 83 4.33 1.57 -10.62
N SER A 84 4.64 2.38 -9.61
CA SER A 84 5.81 3.25 -9.66
C SER A 84 7.11 2.47 -9.66
N ALA A 85 7.19 1.38 -8.90
CA ALA A 85 8.39 0.52 -8.89
C ALA A 85 8.61 -0.19 -10.22
N PHE A 86 7.54 -0.49 -10.96
CA PHE A 86 7.60 -1.15 -12.25
C PHE A 86 7.82 -0.19 -13.42
N SER A 87 7.88 1.11 -13.16
CA SER A 87 7.98 2.14 -14.19
C SER A 87 9.32 2.86 -14.11
N GLU A 88 9.79 3.36 -15.27
CA GLU A 88 11.00 4.18 -15.33
C GLU A 88 10.79 5.52 -14.59
N TYR A 89 9.58 6.03 -14.64
CA TYR A 89 9.15 7.24 -13.94
C TYR A 89 8.01 6.90 -13.00
N LEU A 90 7.50 7.88 -12.26
CA LEU A 90 6.34 7.65 -11.41
C LEU A 90 5.14 7.19 -12.25
N ALA A 91 4.34 6.32 -11.68
CA ALA A 91 3.24 5.69 -12.39
C ALA A 91 2.15 6.68 -12.78
N THR A 92 1.54 6.46 -13.93
CA THR A 92 0.35 7.19 -14.35
C THR A 92 -0.89 6.62 -13.67
N LYS A 93 -2.00 7.38 -13.70
CA LYS A 93 -3.27 6.91 -13.16
C LYS A 93 -3.71 5.59 -13.82
N ASP A 94 -3.55 5.48 -15.14
CA ASP A 94 -3.95 4.27 -15.86
C ASP A 94 -3.15 3.05 -15.42
N GLU A 95 -1.85 3.21 -15.20
CA GLU A 95 -0.99 2.14 -14.71
C GLU A 95 -1.41 1.71 -13.30
N ILE A 96 -1.72 2.67 -12.44
CA ILE A 96 -2.17 2.40 -11.08
C ILE A 96 -3.50 1.63 -11.08
N MET A 97 -4.45 2.08 -11.89
CA MET A 97 -5.76 1.46 -11.95
C MET A 97 -5.71 0.06 -12.54
N ASP A 98 -4.81 -0.18 -13.50
CA ASP A 98 -4.60 -1.51 -14.04
C ASP A 98 -4.14 -2.48 -12.94
N LEU A 99 -3.15 -2.09 -12.15
CA LEU A 99 -2.68 -2.91 -11.03
C LEU A 99 -3.73 -3.06 -9.94
N TYR A 100 -4.47 -2.00 -9.65
CA TYR A 100 -5.55 -2.07 -8.67
C TYR A 100 -6.54 -3.17 -9.04
N SER A 101 -6.94 -3.23 -10.30
CA SER A 101 -7.89 -4.23 -10.76
C SER A 101 -7.36 -5.66 -10.64
N LYS A 102 -6.04 -5.83 -10.69
CA LYS A 102 -5.40 -7.15 -10.54
C LYS A 102 -5.27 -7.57 -9.09
N ILE A 103 -5.18 -6.62 -8.17
CA ILE A 103 -5.06 -6.88 -6.74
C ILE A 103 -6.43 -7.16 -6.12
N VAL A 104 -7.42 -6.39 -6.52
CA VAL A 104 -8.80 -6.51 -6.04
C VAL A 104 -9.50 -7.71 -6.71
#